data_7678ab86eb77b823b84f15cec03ac899
#
_entry.id   7678ab86eb77b823b84f15cec03ac899
#
_cell.length_a   1.000
_cell.length_b   1.000
_cell.length_c   1.000
_cell.angle_alpha   90.00
_cell.angle_beta   90.00
_cell.angle_gamma   90.00
#
_symmetry.space_group_name_H-M   'P 1'
#
loop_
_entity.id
_entity.type
_entity.pdbx_description
1 polymer ?
#
loop_
_entity_poly.entity_id
_entity_poly.type
_entity_poly.pdbx_seq_one_letter_code
_entity_poly.pdbx_strand_id
1 'polypeptide(L)'
;MNKILNILGVTAIALTMTSCQDWLDMPSESSADSGSVFETVSRAELATVGAYASLHTQELGYQLLEGTDECASTESNSKYDVSNYNFTNVTAMLSNTYTSMYAAIEYANVCIQKLPGMSVSESEKGKVNALLGEALAIRAYAYWNLIRFYGDVPFTTVPTSELTTFTSSRTDRDVIYDQCIADLQKAVELLPWQGEANAPSTPERFCKNSAYGILARVALYAAGYSLRWDLNTYDASTLHIARRDDAARVKELYQIAADACKAVIEKRQNGLLDNYDQLFRDLGNQTYNKETMLEYGWYGENATDVRTGYVNGI
;
A
#
# COMPACT_ATOMS: atom_id res chain seq x y z
N MET A 1 -39.29 25.60 -57.77
CA MET A 1 -38.23 24.57 -57.83
C MET A 1 -37.14 24.81 -56.74
N ASN A 2 -36.66 26.02 -56.57
CA ASN A 2 -35.55 26.30 -55.63
C ASN A 2 -35.91 26.16 -54.13
N LYS A 3 -37.17 26.34 -53.70
CA LYS A 3 -37.56 26.20 -52.28
C LYS A 3 -37.60 24.73 -51.82
N ILE A 4 -37.97 23.81 -52.70
CA ILE A 4 -38.02 22.34 -52.42
C ILE A 4 -36.59 21.78 -52.32
N LEU A 5 -35.68 22.26 -53.20
CA LEU A 5 -34.27 21.85 -53.19
C LEU A 5 -33.54 22.30 -51.89
N ASN A 6 -33.87 23.50 -51.39
CA ASN A 6 -33.28 24.02 -50.14
C ASN A 6 -33.83 23.27 -48.91
N ILE A 7 -35.08 22.85 -48.92
CA ILE A 7 -35.66 22.07 -47.81
C ILE A 7 -35.06 20.65 -47.78
N LEU A 8 -34.90 20.01 -48.95
CA LEU A 8 -34.22 18.69 -49.05
C LEU A 8 -32.77 18.76 -48.63
N GLY A 9 -32.04 19.87 -48.93
CA GLY A 9 -30.67 20.07 -48.52
C GLY A 9 -30.51 20.23 -46.99
N VAL A 10 -31.40 20.98 -46.36
CA VAL A 10 -31.40 21.19 -44.90
C VAL A 10 -31.77 19.92 -44.15
N THR A 11 -32.74 19.13 -44.69
CA THR A 11 -33.13 17.85 -44.07
C THR A 11 -32.03 16.79 -44.18
N ALA A 12 -31.27 16.77 -45.26
CA ALA A 12 -30.12 15.86 -45.43
C ALA A 12 -28.97 16.19 -44.48
N ILE A 13 -28.69 17.47 -44.22
CA ILE A 13 -27.67 17.91 -43.26
C ILE A 13 -28.09 17.62 -41.81
N ALA A 14 -29.38 17.75 -41.49
CA ALA A 14 -29.88 17.43 -40.13
C ALA A 14 -29.84 15.92 -39.82
N LEU A 15 -29.96 15.04 -40.81
CA LEU A 15 -29.87 13.58 -40.63
C LEU A 15 -28.44 13.07 -40.50
N THR A 16 -27.43 13.85 -40.88
CA THR A 16 -26.01 13.46 -40.69
C THR A 16 -25.44 13.82 -39.34
N MET A 17 -26.16 14.61 -38.49
CA MET A 17 -25.71 15.02 -37.14
C MET A 17 -26.16 14.06 -36.05
N THR A 18 -26.90 13.01 -36.31
CA THR A 18 -27.35 12.03 -35.31
C THR A 18 -26.53 10.73 -35.32
N SER A 19 -25.41 10.72 -36.02
CA SER A 19 -24.57 9.55 -36.11
C SER A 19 -23.30 9.71 -35.29
N CYS A 20 -23.02 8.71 -34.46
CA CYS A 20 -21.72 8.35 -33.93
C CYS A 20 -21.31 8.93 -32.55
N GLN A 21 -22.22 9.07 -31.58
CA GLN A 21 -21.77 9.10 -30.19
C GLN A 21 -21.34 7.70 -29.74
N ASP A 22 -22.08 6.65 -30.04
CA ASP A 22 -21.77 5.27 -29.68
C ASP A 22 -20.50 4.68 -30.35
N TRP A 23 -20.07 5.26 -31.49
CA TRP A 23 -18.85 4.79 -32.18
C TRP A 23 -17.56 5.45 -31.66
N LEU A 24 -17.68 6.61 -31.01
CA LEU A 24 -16.57 7.29 -30.34
C LEU A 24 -16.37 6.79 -28.91
N ASP A 25 -17.37 6.17 -28.31
CA ASP A 25 -17.35 5.57 -26.98
C ASP A 25 -16.98 4.08 -27.02
N MET A 26 -16.19 3.63 -28.00
CA MET A 26 -15.63 2.29 -27.97
C MET A 26 -14.68 2.18 -26.79
N PRO A 27 -14.96 1.31 -25.81
CA PRO A 27 -14.00 1.06 -24.75
C PRO A 27 -12.70 0.59 -25.38
N SER A 28 -11.58 1.17 -24.95
CA SER A 28 -10.26 0.76 -25.41
C SER A 28 -10.07 -0.74 -25.12
N GLU A 29 -9.99 -1.58 -26.12
CA GLU A 29 -9.71 -3.02 -25.94
C GLU A 29 -8.36 -3.28 -25.28
N SER A 30 -7.49 -2.28 -25.20
CA SER A 30 -6.15 -2.36 -24.65
C SER A 30 -5.99 -1.76 -23.25
N SER A 31 -6.98 -1.04 -22.72
CA SER A 31 -6.99 -0.56 -21.34
C SER A 31 -8.14 -1.19 -20.55
N ALA A 32 -7.83 -1.93 -19.50
CA ALA A 32 -8.84 -2.43 -18.59
C ALA A 32 -9.54 -1.22 -17.95
N ASP A 33 -10.79 -0.98 -18.33
CA ASP A 33 -11.65 -0.04 -17.63
C ASP A 33 -11.87 -0.53 -16.20
N SER A 34 -11.88 0.41 -15.25
CA SER A 34 -12.13 0.09 -13.83
C SER A 34 -13.44 -0.67 -13.60
N GLY A 35 -14.43 -0.53 -14.50
CA GLY A 35 -15.66 -1.32 -14.51
C GLY A 35 -15.39 -2.80 -14.78
N SER A 36 -14.63 -3.12 -15.81
CA SER A 36 -14.35 -4.50 -16.24
C SER A 36 -13.43 -5.25 -15.28
N VAL A 37 -12.56 -4.55 -14.55
CA VAL A 37 -11.62 -5.14 -13.57
C VAL A 37 -12.37 -5.77 -12.39
N PHE A 38 -13.48 -5.20 -11.96
CA PHE A 38 -14.26 -5.68 -10.82
C PHE A 38 -15.50 -6.49 -11.20
N GLU A 39 -15.59 -7.01 -12.43
CA GLU A 39 -16.66 -7.91 -12.87
C GLU A 39 -16.53 -9.32 -12.30
N THR A 40 -15.31 -9.79 -12.05
CA THR A 40 -15.04 -11.12 -11.50
C THR A 40 -14.03 -11.08 -10.37
N VAL A 41 -14.15 -12.01 -9.42
CA VAL A 41 -13.23 -12.13 -8.27
C VAL A 41 -11.78 -12.32 -8.72
N SER A 42 -11.54 -13.09 -9.78
CA SER A 42 -10.19 -13.32 -10.30
C SER A 42 -9.55 -12.04 -10.85
N ARG A 43 -10.33 -11.19 -11.55
CA ARG A 43 -9.84 -9.89 -12.03
C ARG A 43 -9.59 -8.92 -10.88
N ALA A 44 -10.51 -8.87 -9.90
CA ALA A 44 -10.35 -8.07 -8.70
C ALA A 44 -9.12 -8.49 -7.88
N GLU A 45 -8.79 -9.78 -7.84
CA GLU A 45 -7.56 -10.26 -7.23
C GLU A 45 -6.32 -9.75 -7.96
N LEU A 46 -6.31 -9.73 -9.30
CA LEU A 46 -5.20 -9.14 -10.07
C LEU A 46 -5.02 -7.64 -9.77
N ALA A 47 -6.12 -6.89 -9.60
CA ALA A 47 -6.05 -5.49 -9.20
C ALA A 47 -5.40 -5.32 -7.81
N THR A 48 -5.78 -6.18 -6.85
CA THR A 48 -5.18 -6.17 -5.51
C THR A 48 -3.69 -6.56 -5.56
N VAL A 49 -3.32 -7.54 -6.40
CA VAL A 49 -1.90 -7.91 -6.63
C VAL A 49 -1.12 -6.74 -7.24
N GLY A 50 -1.73 -5.95 -8.13
CA GLY A 50 -1.12 -4.74 -8.66
C GLY A 50 -0.73 -3.72 -7.60
N ALA A 51 -1.50 -3.63 -6.51
CA ALA A 51 -1.15 -2.77 -5.37
C ALA A 51 0.12 -3.25 -4.64
N TYR A 52 0.30 -4.57 -4.49
CA TYR A 52 1.54 -5.14 -3.93
C TYR A 52 2.75 -4.84 -4.81
N ALA A 53 2.63 -4.89 -6.13
CA ALA A 53 3.73 -4.58 -7.03
C ALA A 53 4.31 -3.16 -6.80
N SER A 54 3.46 -2.21 -6.40
CA SER A 54 3.90 -0.86 -6.04
C SER A 54 4.58 -0.78 -4.66
N LEU A 55 4.28 -1.71 -3.74
CA LEU A 55 4.97 -1.78 -2.43
C LEU A 55 6.36 -2.40 -2.54
N HIS A 56 6.55 -3.31 -3.50
CA HIS A 56 7.77 -4.11 -3.64
C HIS A 56 8.82 -3.32 -4.43
N THR A 57 9.42 -2.31 -3.81
CA THR A 57 10.48 -1.54 -4.42
C THR A 57 11.82 -1.78 -3.73
N GLN A 58 12.87 -1.85 -4.53
CA GLN A 58 14.24 -1.96 -4.04
C GLN A 58 14.60 -0.78 -3.13
N GLU A 59 14.17 0.41 -3.50
CA GLU A 59 14.43 1.64 -2.77
C GLU A 59 13.86 1.60 -1.35
N LEU A 60 12.66 1.06 -1.17
CA LEU A 60 12.08 0.84 0.15
C LEU A 60 12.92 -0.14 0.97
N GLY A 61 13.38 -1.23 0.36
CA GLY A 61 14.26 -2.21 1.00
C GLY A 61 15.54 -1.56 1.53
N TYR A 62 16.21 -0.77 0.71
CA TYR A 62 17.41 -0.03 1.14
C TYR A 62 17.14 0.95 2.28
N GLN A 63 16.07 1.74 2.19
CA GLN A 63 15.72 2.69 3.24
C GLN A 63 15.39 2.02 4.57
N LEU A 64 14.93 0.77 4.56
CA LEU A 64 14.65 -0.01 5.77
C LEU A 64 15.91 -0.61 6.41
N LEU A 65 16.97 -0.82 5.63
CA LEU A 65 18.22 -1.46 6.07
C LEU A 65 19.32 -0.44 6.37
N GLU A 66 19.39 0.63 5.58
CA GLU A 66 20.48 1.59 5.63
C GLU A 66 20.29 2.68 6.70
N GLY A 67 21.40 3.31 7.09
CA GLY A 67 21.37 4.39 8.08
C GLY A 67 21.17 3.90 9.53
N THR A 68 21.52 2.65 9.79
CA THR A 68 21.46 2.04 11.13
C THR A 68 22.86 1.83 11.70
N ASP A 69 22.95 1.45 12.98
CA ASP A 69 24.18 1.07 13.63
C ASP A 69 24.70 -0.32 13.18
N GLU A 70 23.88 -1.09 12.50
CA GLU A 70 24.20 -2.43 12.01
C GLU A 70 24.62 -2.46 10.54
N CYS A 71 24.23 -1.47 9.74
CA CYS A 71 24.43 -1.46 8.30
C CYS A 71 24.98 -0.11 7.80
N ALA A 72 26.15 -0.16 7.17
CA ALA A 72 26.75 0.95 6.47
C ALA A 72 27.13 0.58 5.05
N SER A 73 26.87 1.46 4.08
CA SER A 73 27.35 1.27 2.72
C SER A 73 28.82 1.65 2.62
N THR A 74 29.59 0.80 1.94
CA THR A 74 30.99 1.07 1.59
C THR A 74 31.13 1.68 0.18
N GLU A 75 30.03 1.75 -0.57
CA GLU A 75 30.01 2.32 -1.92
C GLU A 75 29.72 3.82 -1.90
N SER A 76 30.58 4.58 -2.53
CA SER A 76 30.41 6.04 -2.65
C SER A 76 29.64 6.37 -3.94
N ASN A 77 28.31 6.20 -3.92
CA ASN A 77 27.47 6.72 -4.99
C ASN A 77 26.12 7.23 -4.45
N SER A 78 25.40 7.99 -5.27
CA SER A 78 24.18 8.70 -4.86
C SER A 78 23.04 7.80 -4.37
N LYS A 79 23.00 6.52 -4.76
CA LYS A 79 21.95 5.60 -4.30
C LYS A 79 22.13 5.14 -2.85
N TYR A 80 23.30 5.38 -2.27
CA TYR A 80 23.60 5.05 -0.87
C TYR A 80 23.74 6.30 0.03
N ASP A 81 23.28 7.44 -0.44
CA ASP A 81 23.35 8.69 0.32
C ASP A 81 22.56 8.62 1.62
N VAL A 82 21.52 7.78 1.70
CA VAL A 82 20.73 7.56 2.92
C VAL A 82 21.57 6.94 4.02
N SER A 83 22.43 5.97 3.72
CA SER A 83 23.28 5.31 4.72
C SER A 83 24.34 6.25 5.30
N ASN A 84 24.74 7.27 4.55
CA ASN A 84 25.71 8.28 4.97
C ASN A 84 25.06 9.55 5.52
N TYR A 85 23.72 9.59 5.65
CA TYR A 85 22.95 10.78 6.02
C TYR A 85 23.22 12.01 5.14
N ASN A 86 23.63 11.77 3.88
CA ASN A 86 23.96 12.79 2.90
C ASN A 86 22.92 12.82 1.76
N PHE A 87 21.68 13.05 2.12
CA PHE A 87 20.56 13.07 1.19
C PHE A 87 19.87 14.44 1.16
N THR A 88 19.17 14.70 0.07
CA THR A 88 18.35 15.89 -0.14
C THR A 88 16.97 15.49 -0.62
N ASN A 89 16.06 16.45 -0.73
CA ASN A 89 14.71 16.24 -1.25
C ASN A 89 14.65 15.79 -2.72
N VAL A 90 15.78 15.83 -3.45
CA VAL A 90 15.89 15.35 -4.85
C VAL A 90 16.64 14.03 -4.98
N THR A 91 17.02 13.40 -3.87
CA THR A 91 17.65 12.08 -3.89
C THR A 91 16.69 11.06 -4.48
N ALA A 92 17.09 10.41 -5.58
CA ALA A 92 16.21 9.53 -6.37
C ALA A 92 15.60 8.38 -5.56
N MET A 93 16.37 7.78 -4.67
CA MET A 93 15.87 6.72 -3.77
C MET A 93 14.66 7.19 -2.96
N LEU A 94 14.70 8.39 -2.39
CA LEU A 94 13.61 8.95 -1.62
C LEU A 94 12.40 9.27 -2.51
N SER A 95 12.60 9.92 -3.66
CA SER A 95 11.51 10.27 -4.56
C SER A 95 10.83 9.03 -5.16
N ASN A 96 11.57 7.98 -5.48
CA ASN A 96 11.02 6.74 -6.00
C ASN A 96 10.17 6.02 -4.96
N THR A 97 10.65 5.90 -3.71
CA THR A 97 9.85 5.32 -2.61
C THR A 97 8.56 6.12 -2.37
N TYR A 98 8.66 7.46 -2.35
CA TYR A 98 7.49 8.32 -2.18
C TYR A 98 6.44 8.07 -3.27
N THR A 99 6.85 8.07 -4.53
CA THR A 99 5.97 7.83 -5.68
C THR A 99 5.34 6.43 -5.64
N SER A 100 6.13 5.41 -5.32
CA SER A 100 5.66 4.03 -5.26
C SER A 100 4.64 3.81 -4.14
N MET A 101 4.85 4.42 -2.97
CA MET A 101 3.88 4.32 -1.87
C MET A 101 2.55 4.98 -2.24
N TYR A 102 2.56 6.15 -2.90
CA TYR A 102 1.32 6.77 -3.38
C TYR A 102 0.64 5.96 -4.50
N ALA A 103 1.39 5.31 -5.37
CA ALA A 103 0.81 4.38 -6.36
C ALA A 103 0.11 3.21 -5.65
N ALA A 104 0.73 2.62 -4.63
CA ALA A 104 0.09 1.56 -3.84
C ALA A 104 -1.19 2.03 -3.14
N ILE A 105 -1.19 3.26 -2.60
CA ILE A 105 -2.36 3.88 -1.98
C ILE A 105 -3.49 4.06 -3.01
N GLU A 106 -3.17 4.54 -4.21
CA GLU A 106 -4.16 4.70 -5.27
C GLU A 106 -4.81 3.37 -5.65
N TYR A 107 -4.02 2.33 -5.93
CA TYR A 107 -4.56 1.00 -6.22
C TYR A 107 -5.40 0.46 -5.05
N ALA A 108 -4.95 0.64 -3.83
CA ALA A 108 -5.69 0.23 -2.64
C ALA A 108 -7.01 0.99 -2.50
N ASN A 109 -7.02 2.32 -2.70
CA ASN A 109 -8.23 3.14 -2.66
C ASN A 109 -9.27 2.67 -3.68
N VAL A 110 -8.85 2.37 -4.91
CA VAL A 110 -9.74 1.82 -5.94
C VAL A 110 -10.33 0.47 -5.50
N CYS A 111 -9.50 -0.44 -5.00
CA CYS A 111 -9.97 -1.73 -4.49
C CYS A 111 -10.95 -1.57 -3.31
N ILE A 112 -10.64 -0.73 -2.34
CA ILE A 112 -11.49 -0.47 -1.16
C ILE A 112 -12.85 0.08 -1.58
N GLN A 113 -12.89 0.92 -2.60
CA GLN A 113 -14.13 1.49 -3.12
C GLN A 113 -14.97 0.47 -3.91
N LYS A 114 -14.33 -0.33 -4.76
CA LYS A 114 -15.02 -1.18 -5.74
C LYS A 114 -15.41 -2.56 -5.20
N LEU A 115 -14.56 -3.19 -4.38
CA LEU A 115 -14.79 -4.55 -3.88
C LEU A 115 -16.14 -4.73 -3.15
N PRO A 116 -16.58 -3.81 -2.26
CA PRO A 116 -17.86 -3.98 -1.55
C PRO A 116 -19.09 -3.97 -2.46
N GLY A 117 -18.99 -3.38 -3.66
CA GLY A 117 -20.08 -3.28 -4.63
C GLY A 117 -20.13 -4.43 -5.65
N MET A 118 -19.23 -5.40 -5.57
CA MET A 118 -19.19 -6.52 -6.52
C MET A 118 -20.43 -7.44 -6.36
N SER A 119 -21.04 -7.79 -7.48
CA SER A 119 -22.10 -8.79 -7.53
C SER A 119 -21.49 -10.18 -7.63
N VAL A 120 -21.40 -10.88 -6.50
CA VAL A 120 -20.76 -12.20 -6.41
C VAL A 120 -21.68 -13.22 -5.71
N SER A 121 -21.42 -14.51 -5.93
CA SER A 121 -22.11 -15.58 -5.23
C SER A 121 -21.75 -15.62 -3.73
N GLU A 122 -22.60 -16.24 -2.91
CA GLU A 122 -22.34 -16.40 -1.47
C GLU A 122 -20.99 -17.10 -1.19
N SER A 123 -20.60 -18.06 -2.03
CA SER A 123 -19.33 -18.79 -1.90
C SER A 123 -18.10 -17.91 -2.19
N GLU A 124 -18.25 -16.83 -2.96
CA GLU A 124 -17.17 -15.92 -3.33
C GLU A 124 -17.02 -14.73 -2.36
N LYS A 125 -18.04 -14.45 -1.55
CA LYS A 125 -18.00 -13.32 -0.59
C LYS A 125 -16.80 -13.39 0.35
N GLY A 126 -16.43 -14.57 0.79
CA GLY A 126 -15.26 -14.76 1.65
C GLY A 126 -13.97 -14.32 0.98
N LYS A 127 -13.81 -14.59 -0.32
CA LYS A 127 -12.64 -14.16 -1.10
C LYS A 127 -12.65 -12.64 -1.32
N VAL A 128 -13.80 -12.05 -1.65
CA VAL A 128 -13.94 -10.59 -1.80
C VAL A 128 -13.60 -9.87 -0.50
N ASN A 129 -14.07 -10.37 0.64
CA ASN A 129 -13.74 -9.83 1.95
C ASN A 129 -12.24 -9.91 2.25
N ALA A 130 -11.59 -11.04 1.90
CA ALA A 130 -10.14 -11.18 2.05
C ALA A 130 -9.39 -10.14 1.20
N LEU A 131 -9.77 -9.96 -0.06
CA LEU A 131 -9.18 -8.94 -0.95
C LEU A 131 -9.37 -7.51 -0.42
N LEU A 132 -10.55 -7.20 0.14
CA LEU A 132 -10.80 -5.93 0.80
C LEU A 132 -9.89 -5.75 2.03
N GLY A 133 -9.72 -6.79 2.83
CA GLY A 133 -8.79 -6.78 3.96
C GLY A 133 -7.34 -6.55 3.53
N GLU A 134 -6.91 -7.16 2.43
CA GLU A 134 -5.59 -6.92 1.84
C GLU A 134 -5.43 -5.46 1.39
N ALA A 135 -6.40 -4.91 0.66
CA ALA A 135 -6.35 -3.53 0.18
C ALA A 135 -6.26 -2.52 1.35
N LEU A 136 -7.01 -2.73 2.44
CA LEU A 136 -6.92 -1.93 3.64
C LEU A 136 -5.54 -2.03 4.30
N ALA A 137 -4.99 -3.23 4.41
CA ALA A 137 -3.66 -3.45 4.98
C ALA A 137 -2.55 -2.80 4.11
N ILE A 138 -2.66 -2.89 2.78
CA ILE A 138 -1.74 -2.24 1.84
C ILE A 138 -1.76 -0.72 2.01
N ARG A 139 -2.95 -0.10 2.07
CA ARG A 139 -3.08 1.35 2.26
C ARG A 139 -2.43 1.80 3.56
N ALA A 140 -2.74 1.12 4.65
CA ALA A 140 -2.17 1.40 5.95
C ALA A 140 -0.64 1.23 5.97
N TYR A 141 -0.12 0.17 5.37
CA TYR A 141 1.31 -0.09 5.29
C TYR A 141 2.04 0.96 4.44
N ALA A 142 1.46 1.37 3.31
CA ALA A 142 2.03 2.40 2.45
C ALA A 142 2.07 3.77 3.16
N TYR A 143 1.00 4.20 3.80
CA TYR A 143 0.99 5.43 4.59
C TYR A 143 1.94 5.37 5.79
N TRP A 144 2.03 4.25 6.49
CA TRP A 144 2.98 4.09 7.58
C TRP A 144 4.43 4.25 7.10
N ASN A 145 4.80 3.70 5.94
CA ASN A 145 6.12 3.94 5.35
C ASN A 145 6.33 5.40 4.99
N LEU A 146 5.34 6.07 4.38
CA LEU A 146 5.42 7.50 4.10
C LEU A 146 5.68 8.32 5.36
N ILE A 147 4.93 8.08 6.43
CA ILE A 147 5.07 8.81 7.69
C ILE A 147 6.46 8.58 8.32
N ARG A 148 6.95 7.34 8.29
CA ARG A 148 8.27 7.00 8.87
C ARG A 148 9.41 7.78 8.24
N PHE A 149 9.37 7.92 6.90
CA PHE A 149 10.46 8.52 6.15
C PHE A 149 10.27 10.01 5.90
N TYR A 150 9.02 10.48 5.73
CA TYR A 150 8.75 11.85 5.29
C TYR A 150 7.95 12.68 6.30
N GLY A 151 7.49 12.08 7.39
CA GLY A 151 6.68 12.75 8.41
C GLY A 151 5.26 13.05 7.94
N ASP A 152 4.86 14.32 8.07
CA ASP A 152 3.53 14.75 7.66
C ASP A 152 3.48 14.83 6.13
N VAL A 153 2.47 14.19 5.53
CA VAL A 153 2.36 14.02 4.07
C VAL A 153 0.93 14.33 3.59
N PRO A 154 0.73 14.60 2.31
CA PRO A 154 -0.61 14.65 1.71
C PRO A 154 -1.39 13.35 1.97
N PHE A 155 -2.68 13.49 2.28
CA PHE A 155 -3.49 12.36 2.71
C PHE A 155 -4.83 12.31 1.96
N THR A 156 -5.18 11.12 1.47
CA THR A 156 -6.49 10.82 0.86
C THR A 156 -6.86 9.36 1.08
N THR A 157 -8.16 9.11 1.23
CA THR A 157 -8.73 7.75 1.34
C THR A 157 -9.63 7.38 0.16
N VAL A 158 -9.69 8.25 -0.84
CA VAL A 158 -10.48 8.05 -2.07
C VAL A 158 -9.57 7.98 -3.28
N PRO A 159 -9.97 7.31 -4.36
CA PRO A 159 -9.25 7.30 -5.62
C PRO A 159 -9.07 8.70 -6.21
N THR A 160 -8.00 8.91 -6.96
CA THR A 160 -7.72 10.19 -7.64
C THR A 160 -8.83 10.62 -8.58
N SER A 161 -9.57 9.69 -9.15
CA SER A 161 -10.74 9.96 -10.01
C SER A 161 -11.89 10.69 -9.28
N GLU A 162 -11.91 10.64 -7.96
CA GLU A 162 -12.92 11.35 -7.14
C GLU A 162 -12.41 12.68 -6.58
N LEU A 163 -11.14 12.99 -6.76
CA LEU A 163 -10.58 14.23 -6.28
C LEU A 163 -11.00 15.40 -7.16
N THR A 164 -11.47 16.48 -6.53
CA THR A 164 -11.82 17.74 -7.20
C THR A 164 -10.60 18.64 -7.40
N THR A 165 -9.50 18.37 -6.71
CA THR A 165 -8.22 19.08 -6.82
C THR A 165 -7.07 18.13 -6.58
N PHE A 166 -5.98 18.32 -7.32
CA PHE A 166 -4.76 17.53 -7.19
C PHE A 166 -3.69 18.21 -6.33
N THR A 167 -4.00 19.37 -5.77
CA THR A 167 -3.13 20.05 -4.81
C THR A 167 -3.63 19.77 -3.41
N SER A 168 -2.78 19.18 -2.59
CA SER A 168 -3.10 18.86 -1.19
C SER A 168 -1.97 19.36 -0.29
N SER A 169 -2.34 19.97 0.82
CA SER A 169 -1.42 20.29 1.91
C SER A 169 -1.02 18.99 2.64
N ARG A 170 0.06 19.07 3.41
CA ARG A 170 0.41 17.99 4.34
C ARG A 170 -0.67 17.87 5.41
N THR A 171 -0.94 16.66 5.82
CA THR A 171 -1.84 16.32 6.93
C THR A 171 -1.01 15.87 8.11
N ASP A 172 -1.43 16.22 9.30
CA ASP A 172 -0.81 15.77 10.55
C ASP A 172 -0.72 14.23 10.56
N ARG A 173 0.45 13.74 10.85
CA ARG A 173 0.71 12.30 10.91
C ARG A 173 -0.18 11.56 11.91
N ASP A 174 -0.64 12.21 12.96
CA ASP A 174 -1.52 11.58 13.94
C ASP A 174 -2.89 11.23 13.35
N VAL A 175 -3.41 12.07 12.46
CA VAL A 175 -4.63 11.79 11.68
C VAL A 175 -4.40 10.60 10.74
N ILE A 176 -3.23 10.57 10.08
CA ILE A 176 -2.90 9.48 9.15
C ILE A 176 -2.67 8.17 9.92
N TYR A 177 -1.99 8.20 11.07
CA TYR A 177 -1.84 7.04 11.94
C TYR A 177 -3.18 6.47 12.40
N ASP A 178 -4.12 7.34 12.80
CA ASP A 178 -5.44 6.90 13.24
C ASP A 178 -6.21 6.20 12.10
N GLN A 179 -6.09 6.69 10.86
CA GLN A 179 -6.64 5.99 9.71
C GLN A 179 -5.93 4.66 9.42
N CYS A 180 -4.61 4.60 9.49
CA CYS A 180 -3.86 3.34 9.33
C CYS A 180 -4.30 2.28 10.34
N ILE A 181 -4.54 2.68 11.59
CA ILE A 181 -5.02 1.79 12.65
C ILE A 181 -6.44 1.33 12.36
N ALA A 182 -7.34 2.22 11.95
CA ALA A 182 -8.70 1.88 11.58
C ALA A 182 -8.74 0.88 10.40
N ASP A 183 -7.91 1.13 9.38
CA ASP A 183 -7.78 0.22 8.24
C ASP A 183 -7.28 -1.17 8.66
N LEU A 184 -6.24 -1.23 9.50
CA LEU A 184 -5.68 -2.50 9.97
C LEU A 184 -6.62 -3.25 10.91
N GLN A 185 -7.35 -2.54 11.78
CA GLN A 185 -8.40 -3.16 12.61
C GLN A 185 -9.50 -3.75 11.75
N LYS A 186 -9.91 -3.06 10.69
CA LYS A 186 -10.87 -3.61 9.73
C LYS A 186 -10.29 -4.76 8.91
N ALA A 187 -9.03 -4.66 8.51
CA ALA A 187 -8.33 -5.72 7.79
C ALA A 187 -8.28 -7.03 8.59
N VAL A 188 -7.94 -6.99 9.88
CA VAL A 188 -7.89 -8.22 10.72
C VAL A 188 -9.26 -8.86 10.95
N GLU A 189 -10.36 -8.11 10.80
CA GLU A 189 -11.70 -8.70 10.81
C GLU A 189 -11.97 -9.50 9.53
N LEU A 190 -11.55 -8.97 8.38
CA LEU A 190 -11.87 -9.49 7.04
C LEU A 190 -10.90 -10.58 6.57
N LEU A 191 -9.63 -10.47 6.93
CA LEU A 191 -8.58 -11.38 6.49
C LEU A 191 -8.70 -12.76 7.16
N PRO A 192 -8.49 -13.86 6.40
CA PRO A 192 -8.28 -15.17 6.98
C PRO A 192 -6.90 -15.28 7.63
N TRP A 193 -6.74 -16.21 8.57
CA TRP A 193 -5.43 -16.65 9.00
C TRP A 193 -4.70 -17.37 7.87
N GLN A 194 -3.39 -17.31 7.85
CA GLN A 194 -2.60 -18.05 6.86
C GLN A 194 -2.96 -19.55 6.88
N GLY A 195 -3.16 -20.14 5.68
CA GLY A 195 -3.55 -21.53 5.53
C GLY A 195 -5.06 -21.81 5.70
N GLU A 196 -5.88 -20.83 6.09
CA GLU A 196 -7.33 -20.95 6.08
C GLU A 196 -7.92 -20.72 4.68
N ALA A 197 -9.20 -21.03 4.51
CA ALA A 197 -9.90 -20.77 3.26
C ALA A 197 -9.82 -19.30 2.87
N ASN A 198 -9.65 -19.02 1.57
CA ASN A 198 -9.46 -17.70 0.98
C ASN A 198 -8.14 -16.99 1.34
N ALA A 199 -7.28 -17.57 2.16
CA ALA A 199 -5.95 -17.03 2.39
C ALA A 199 -5.08 -17.12 1.14
N PRO A 200 -4.14 -16.19 0.93
CA PRO A 200 -3.06 -16.37 -0.04
C PRO A 200 -2.28 -17.64 0.22
N SER A 201 -1.76 -18.24 -0.85
CA SER A 201 -1.00 -19.51 -0.76
C SER A 201 0.37 -19.34 -0.11
N THR A 202 0.92 -18.13 -0.17
CA THR A 202 2.24 -17.78 0.38
C THR A 202 2.13 -16.57 1.31
N PRO A 203 3.07 -16.38 2.24
CA PRO A 203 3.11 -15.22 3.13
C PRO A 203 3.62 -13.94 2.45
N GLU A 204 3.62 -13.87 1.13
CA GLU A 204 3.96 -12.68 0.35
C GLU A 204 2.80 -11.68 0.23
N ARG A 205 1.63 -12.08 0.70
CA ARG A 205 0.43 -11.25 0.76
C ARG A 205 -0.13 -11.23 2.18
N PHE A 206 -0.86 -10.17 2.51
CA PHE A 206 -1.43 -10.00 3.84
C PHE A 206 -2.42 -11.12 4.19
N CYS A 207 -2.17 -11.74 5.33
CA CYS A 207 -3.09 -12.58 6.08
C CYS A 207 -3.36 -11.93 7.44
N LYS A 208 -4.26 -12.50 8.22
CA LYS A 208 -4.62 -11.96 9.53
C LYS A 208 -3.42 -11.85 10.49
N ASN A 209 -2.51 -12.83 10.48
CA ASN A 209 -1.31 -12.80 11.30
C ASN A 209 -0.38 -11.62 10.95
N SER A 210 -0.09 -11.41 9.67
CA SER A 210 0.75 -10.29 9.23
C SER A 210 0.09 -8.93 9.46
N ALA A 211 -1.23 -8.82 9.26
CA ALA A 211 -1.97 -7.60 9.54
C ALA A 211 -1.95 -7.24 11.03
N TYR A 212 -2.07 -8.21 11.93
CA TYR A 212 -1.87 -7.98 13.37
C TYR A 212 -0.45 -7.55 13.69
N GLY A 213 0.56 -8.15 13.08
CA GLY A 213 1.95 -7.75 13.27
C GLY A 213 2.21 -6.31 12.87
N ILE A 214 1.66 -5.89 11.71
CA ILE A 214 1.76 -4.49 11.26
C ILE A 214 0.93 -3.57 12.15
N LEU A 215 -0.29 -3.96 12.57
CA LEU A 215 -1.12 -3.18 13.49
C LEU A 215 -0.38 -2.88 14.80
N ALA A 216 0.26 -3.88 15.39
CA ALA A 216 1.05 -3.70 16.60
C ALA A 216 2.18 -2.68 16.40
N ARG A 217 2.92 -2.79 15.30
CA ARG A 217 4.02 -1.86 14.98
C ARG A 217 3.51 -0.44 14.71
N VAL A 218 2.47 -0.28 13.89
CA VAL A 218 1.88 1.03 13.59
C VAL A 218 1.37 1.71 14.87
N ALA A 219 0.69 0.96 15.74
CA ALA A 219 0.20 1.49 17.02
C ALA A 219 1.33 1.94 17.94
N LEU A 220 2.45 1.20 18.02
CA LEU A 220 3.64 1.60 18.79
C LEU A 220 4.29 2.88 18.22
N TYR A 221 4.40 2.99 16.88
CA TYR A 221 4.92 4.20 16.25
C TYR A 221 3.99 5.41 16.48
N ALA A 222 2.67 5.22 16.38
CA ALA A 222 1.68 6.26 16.61
C ALA A 222 1.68 6.77 18.06
N ALA A 223 2.00 5.90 19.04
CA ALA A 223 2.15 6.24 20.46
C ALA A 223 3.51 6.85 20.79
N GLY A 224 4.51 6.66 19.92
CA GLY A 224 5.91 7.00 20.16
C GLY A 224 6.27 8.44 19.85
N TYR A 225 7.55 8.74 20.08
CA TYR A 225 8.14 10.04 19.77
C TYR A 225 8.51 10.13 18.30
N SER A 226 8.35 11.32 17.72
CA SER A 226 8.76 11.65 16.36
C SER A 226 9.18 13.10 16.24
N LEU A 227 9.92 13.43 15.19
CA LEU A 227 10.26 14.81 14.87
C LEU A 227 8.99 15.50 14.37
N ARG A 228 8.58 16.58 15.03
CA ARG A 228 7.36 17.36 14.77
C ARG A 228 7.70 18.81 14.53
N TRP A 229 6.82 19.51 13.86
CA TRP A 229 6.89 20.95 13.61
C TRP A 229 5.48 21.55 13.50
N ASP A 230 5.41 22.88 13.47
CA ASP A 230 4.16 23.59 13.24
C ASP A 230 3.76 23.46 11.75
N LEU A 231 2.65 22.76 11.48
CA LEU A 231 2.12 22.54 10.14
C LEU A 231 1.56 23.80 9.46
N ASN A 232 1.32 24.86 10.22
CA ASN A 232 0.82 26.11 9.66
C ASN A 232 1.93 26.95 9.05
N THR A 233 3.09 26.92 9.66
CA THR A 233 4.24 27.74 9.26
C THR A 233 5.30 26.98 8.49
N TYR A 234 5.44 25.66 8.72
CA TYR A 234 6.54 24.82 8.25
C TYR A 234 7.93 25.39 8.57
N ASP A 235 8.02 26.16 9.66
CA ASP A 235 9.27 26.79 10.09
C ASP A 235 10.16 25.76 10.77
N ALA A 236 11.39 25.61 10.27
CA ALA A 236 12.38 24.70 10.84
C ALA A 236 12.73 25.03 12.29
N SER A 237 12.55 26.28 12.74
CA SER A 237 12.77 26.66 14.15
C SER A 237 11.75 26.04 15.11
N THR A 238 10.62 25.54 14.59
CA THR A 238 9.59 24.85 15.40
C THR A 238 9.84 23.35 15.53
N LEU A 239 10.90 22.81 14.91
CA LEU A 239 11.24 21.40 14.97
C LEU A 239 11.55 20.97 16.43
N HIS A 240 10.87 19.94 16.88
CA HIS A 240 11.07 19.36 18.20
C HIS A 240 10.69 17.87 18.19
N ILE A 241 11.26 17.11 19.14
CA ILE A 241 10.90 15.70 19.32
C ILE A 241 9.79 15.62 20.37
N ALA A 242 8.63 15.10 19.94
CA ALA A 242 7.47 14.90 20.81
C ALA A 242 6.66 13.68 20.34
N ARG A 243 5.78 13.23 21.21
CA ARG A 243 4.66 12.35 20.84
C ARG A 243 3.37 13.16 20.74
N ARG A 244 2.28 12.53 20.31
CA ARG A 244 0.97 13.18 20.30
C ARG A 244 0.56 13.63 21.71
N ASP A 245 -0.17 14.74 21.78
CA ASP A 245 -0.57 15.35 23.07
C ASP A 245 -1.69 14.58 23.76
N ASP A 246 -2.50 13.81 23.01
CA ASP A 246 -3.60 13.02 23.56
C ASP A 246 -3.07 11.79 24.33
N ALA A 247 -2.87 11.97 25.63
CA ALA A 247 -2.39 10.92 26.51
C ALA A 247 -3.35 9.72 26.63
N ALA A 248 -4.67 9.94 26.49
CA ALA A 248 -5.65 8.86 26.50
C ALA A 248 -5.50 8.00 25.25
N ARG A 249 -5.37 8.63 24.09
CA ARG A 249 -5.11 7.94 22.81
C ARG A 249 -3.78 7.20 22.82
N VAL A 250 -2.73 7.79 23.38
CA VAL A 250 -1.43 7.11 23.56
C VAL A 250 -1.58 5.81 24.35
N LYS A 251 -2.31 5.84 25.46
CA LYS A 251 -2.57 4.63 26.27
C LYS A 251 -3.37 3.58 25.47
N GLU A 252 -4.39 4.00 24.74
CA GLU A 252 -5.19 3.13 23.89
C GLU A 252 -4.32 2.49 22.79
N LEU A 253 -3.42 3.24 22.14
CA LEU A 253 -2.51 2.74 21.12
C LEU A 253 -1.58 1.64 21.67
N TYR A 254 -1.05 1.80 22.88
CA TYR A 254 -0.28 0.71 23.54
C TYR A 254 -1.15 -0.51 23.80
N GLN A 255 -2.42 -0.32 24.17
CA GLN A 255 -3.34 -1.45 24.37
C GLN A 255 -3.64 -2.17 23.04
N ILE A 256 -3.90 -1.43 21.96
CA ILE A 256 -4.09 -1.99 20.61
C ILE A 256 -2.87 -2.82 20.20
N ALA A 257 -1.66 -2.31 20.42
CA ALA A 257 -0.43 -3.04 20.13
C ALA A 257 -0.32 -4.34 20.94
N ALA A 258 -0.62 -4.29 22.23
CA ALA A 258 -0.58 -5.45 23.11
C ALA A 258 -1.62 -6.51 22.70
N ASP A 259 -2.84 -6.09 22.39
CA ASP A 259 -3.92 -6.99 21.97
C ASP A 259 -3.62 -7.64 20.61
N ALA A 260 -3.05 -6.88 19.66
CA ALA A 260 -2.62 -7.41 18.37
C ALA A 260 -1.52 -8.47 18.52
N CYS A 261 -0.50 -8.21 19.35
CA CYS A 261 0.54 -9.21 19.66
C CYS A 261 -0.06 -10.45 20.33
N LYS A 262 -0.95 -10.26 21.31
CA LYS A 262 -1.63 -11.34 22.02
C LYS A 262 -2.41 -12.23 21.05
N ALA A 263 -3.14 -11.67 20.10
CA ALA A 263 -3.92 -12.41 19.12
C ALA A 263 -3.04 -13.38 18.30
N VAL A 264 -1.86 -12.94 17.86
CA VAL A 264 -0.91 -13.79 17.13
C VAL A 264 -0.32 -14.88 18.02
N ILE A 265 0.09 -14.52 19.24
CA ILE A 265 0.66 -15.48 20.22
C ILE A 265 -0.34 -16.57 20.60
N GLU A 266 -1.58 -16.21 20.84
CA GLU A 266 -2.65 -17.15 21.23
C GLU A 266 -3.08 -18.07 20.07
N LYS A 267 -3.02 -17.59 18.82
CA LYS A 267 -3.27 -18.41 17.63
C LYS A 267 -2.24 -19.54 17.47
N ARG A 268 -1.00 -19.35 17.96
CA ARG A 268 0.09 -20.35 17.92
C ARG A 268 0.43 -20.88 16.53
N GLN A 269 0.15 -20.10 15.49
CA GLN A 269 0.49 -20.46 14.11
C GLN A 269 1.92 -20.05 13.78
N ASN A 270 2.33 -18.88 14.25
CA ASN A 270 3.69 -18.38 14.16
C ASN A 270 4.46 -18.64 15.46
N GLY A 271 5.77 -18.73 15.39
CA GLY A 271 6.63 -18.94 16.54
C GLY A 271 8.10 -18.92 16.15
N LEU A 272 8.99 -18.86 17.13
CA LEU A 272 10.43 -18.83 16.89
C LEU A 272 10.95 -20.21 16.47
N LEU A 273 11.93 -20.22 15.59
CA LEU A 273 12.74 -21.41 15.28
C LEU A 273 13.71 -21.70 16.43
N ASP A 274 14.04 -22.95 16.63
CA ASP A 274 15.01 -23.36 17.66
C ASP A 274 16.45 -23.00 17.27
N ASN A 275 16.71 -22.86 15.97
CA ASN A 275 18.00 -22.49 15.41
C ASN A 275 17.87 -21.22 14.56
N TYR A 276 18.49 -20.14 14.99
CA TYR A 276 18.49 -18.84 14.30
C TYR A 276 19.09 -18.92 12.88
N ASP A 277 20.16 -19.71 12.68
CA ASP A 277 20.77 -19.92 11.36
C ASP A 277 19.80 -20.56 10.36
N GLN A 278 18.85 -21.37 10.83
CA GLN A 278 17.84 -21.99 9.98
C GLN A 278 16.95 -20.98 9.28
N LEU A 279 16.66 -19.83 9.91
CA LEU A 279 15.88 -18.76 9.30
C LEU A 279 16.49 -18.31 7.97
N PHE A 280 17.81 -18.07 7.95
CA PHE A 280 18.51 -17.59 6.76
C PHE A 280 18.71 -18.70 5.72
N ARG A 281 18.90 -19.94 6.15
CA ARG A 281 18.97 -21.09 5.24
C ARG A 281 17.64 -21.33 4.54
N ASP A 282 16.53 -21.20 5.25
CA ASP A 282 15.18 -21.32 4.70
C ASP A 282 14.93 -20.22 3.66
N LEU A 283 15.30 -18.97 3.95
CA LEU A 283 15.22 -17.87 3.00
C LEU A 283 16.04 -18.15 1.73
N GLY A 284 17.29 -18.61 1.88
CA GLY A 284 18.17 -18.97 0.76
C GLY A 284 17.63 -20.14 -0.08
N ASN A 285 16.88 -21.05 0.53
CA ASN A 285 16.22 -22.17 -0.12
C ASN A 285 14.78 -21.87 -0.57
N GLN A 286 14.33 -20.62 -0.47
CA GLN A 286 12.98 -20.20 -0.82
C GLN A 286 11.88 -20.99 -0.06
N THR A 287 12.14 -21.25 1.20
CA THR A 287 11.26 -22.03 2.08
C THR A 287 10.71 -21.12 3.17
N TYR A 288 9.41 -21.01 3.25
CA TYR A 288 8.74 -20.31 4.35
C TYR A 288 8.72 -21.18 5.61
N ASN A 289 8.90 -20.56 6.76
CA ASN A 289 8.88 -21.25 8.04
C ASN A 289 7.92 -20.59 9.04
N LYS A 290 7.87 -21.13 10.28
CA LYS A 290 6.92 -20.63 11.28
C LYS A 290 7.20 -19.21 11.78
N GLU A 291 8.37 -18.60 11.53
CA GLU A 291 8.64 -17.20 11.84
C GLU A 291 8.11 -16.26 10.76
N THR A 292 7.91 -16.75 9.53
CA THR A 292 7.45 -15.95 8.41
C THR A 292 6.01 -15.48 8.63
N MET A 293 5.81 -14.16 8.63
CA MET A 293 4.49 -13.54 8.71
C MET A 293 4.14 -12.74 7.45
N LEU A 294 5.10 -12.02 6.90
CA LEU A 294 5.02 -11.29 5.64
C LEU A 294 6.43 -11.18 5.05
N GLU A 295 6.60 -11.63 3.83
CA GLU A 295 7.86 -11.55 3.11
C GLU A 295 7.70 -10.86 1.76
N TYR A 296 8.73 -10.20 1.29
CA TYR A 296 8.81 -9.70 -0.08
C TYR A 296 9.55 -10.73 -0.93
N GLY A 297 8.80 -11.46 -1.76
CA GLY A 297 9.35 -12.40 -2.72
C GLY A 297 9.90 -11.67 -3.94
N TRP A 298 11.21 -11.81 -4.18
CA TRP A 298 11.91 -11.30 -5.37
C TRP A 298 12.23 -12.42 -6.36
N TYR A 299 11.57 -13.57 -6.21
CA TYR A 299 11.81 -14.74 -7.02
C TYR A 299 10.86 -14.83 -8.21
N GLY A 300 11.42 -15.27 -9.36
CA GLY A 300 10.69 -15.61 -10.56
C GLY A 300 11.61 -15.55 -11.78
N GLU A 301 11.26 -16.25 -12.84
CA GLU A 301 12.02 -16.25 -14.11
C GLU A 301 12.21 -14.84 -14.70
N ASN A 302 11.36 -13.90 -14.30
CA ASN A 302 11.40 -12.49 -14.68
C ASN A 302 11.92 -11.56 -13.57
N ALA A 303 12.38 -12.09 -12.44
CA ALA A 303 12.98 -11.27 -11.38
C ALA A 303 14.32 -10.74 -11.90
N THR A 304 14.31 -9.48 -12.33
CA THR A 304 15.49 -8.81 -12.90
C THR A 304 16.36 -8.16 -11.84
N ASP A 305 15.92 -8.14 -10.58
CA ASP A 305 16.60 -7.42 -9.52
C ASP A 305 16.87 -8.29 -8.29
N VAL A 306 18.07 -8.90 -8.28
CA VAL A 306 18.60 -9.67 -7.15
C VAL A 306 19.47 -8.82 -6.21
N ARG A 307 19.45 -7.48 -6.35
CA ARG A 307 20.33 -6.58 -5.61
C ARG A 307 20.08 -6.55 -4.11
N THR A 308 18.91 -6.98 -3.64
CA THR A 308 18.66 -7.14 -2.20
C THR A 308 19.57 -8.19 -1.57
N GLY A 309 19.84 -9.29 -2.27
CA GLY A 309 20.84 -10.28 -1.85
C GLY A 309 22.27 -9.74 -1.88
N TYR A 310 22.56 -8.88 -2.86
CA TYR A 310 23.86 -8.23 -3.00
C TYR A 310 24.19 -7.28 -1.84
N VAL A 311 23.20 -6.56 -1.33
CA VAL A 311 23.37 -5.67 -0.16
C VAL A 311 23.63 -6.44 1.12
N ASN A 312 23.11 -7.64 1.23
CA ASN A 312 23.33 -8.50 2.40
C ASN A 312 24.66 -9.27 2.36
N GLY A 313 25.51 -9.00 1.36
CA GLY A 313 26.85 -9.60 1.29
C GLY A 313 26.85 -11.09 0.95
N ILE A 314 25.82 -11.57 0.28
CA ILE A 314 25.70 -12.95 -0.20
C ILE A 314 26.13 -13.02 -1.66
#